data_a22aa68597160bf8a818aac72c439ec5
#
_entry.id   a22aa68597160bf8a818aac72c439ec5
#
_cell.length_a   1.000
_cell.length_b   1.000
_cell.length_c   1.000
_cell.angle_alpha   90.00
_cell.angle_beta   90.00
_cell.angle_gamma   90.00
#
_symmetry.space_group_name_H-M   'P 1'
#
loop_
_entity.id
_entity.type
_entity.pdbx_description
1 polymer ?
#
loop_
_entity_poly.entity_id
_entity_poly.type
_entity_poly.pdbx_seq_one_letter_code
_entity_poly.pdbx_strand_id
1 'polypeptide(L)'
;MTYLSQSDLIKQFVQENLQEGNAGNGHVRNNQYFHFWTPIMERYGNKIIFNQTRYSLVTGRLQKQMKELIPADKIIVVSKVPEGYKGSLVDFLPKK
;
A
#
# COMPACT_ATOMS: atom_id res chain seq x y z
N MET A 1 17.02 18.89 -5.94
CA MET A 1 16.23 17.89 -5.20
C MET A 1 14.96 17.60 -5.99
N THR A 2 14.71 16.35 -6.22
CA THR A 2 13.51 15.94 -6.97
C THR A 2 12.40 15.55 -6.02
N TYR A 3 11.24 16.18 -6.17
CA TYR A 3 10.07 15.79 -5.38
C TYR A 3 9.48 14.53 -5.98
N LEU A 4 9.22 13.55 -5.11
CA LEU A 4 8.48 12.36 -5.51
C LEU A 4 6.99 12.66 -5.45
N SER A 5 6.26 12.32 -6.50
CA SER A 5 4.81 12.29 -6.46
C SER A 5 4.38 11.01 -5.74
N GLN A 6 3.12 10.95 -5.32
CA GLN A 6 2.60 9.72 -4.72
C GLN A 6 2.67 8.57 -5.72
N SER A 7 2.47 8.86 -7.02
CA SER A 7 2.62 7.84 -8.07
C SER A 7 4.02 7.26 -8.10
N ASP A 8 5.04 8.11 -8.00
CA ASP A 8 6.43 7.67 -7.99
C ASP A 8 6.72 6.83 -6.75
N LEU A 9 6.21 7.26 -5.61
CA LEU A 9 6.41 6.52 -4.35
C LEU A 9 5.79 5.13 -4.43
N ILE A 10 4.58 5.02 -5.01
CA ILE A 10 3.90 3.75 -5.20
C ILE A 10 4.73 2.84 -6.12
N LYS A 11 5.22 3.37 -7.23
CA LYS A 11 6.05 2.60 -8.16
C LYS A 11 7.31 2.09 -7.49
N GLN A 12 7.99 2.94 -6.74
CA GLN A 12 9.22 2.54 -6.05
C GLN A 12 8.94 1.48 -4.99
N PHE A 13 7.82 1.59 -4.29
CA PHE A 13 7.44 0.58 -3.32
C PHE A 13 7.17 -0.76 -4.00
N VAL A 14 6.40 -0.76 -5.07
CA VAL A 14 5.98 -1.99 -5.77
C VAL A 14 7.13 -2.61 -6.55
N GLN A 15 7.90 -1.80 -7.27
CA GLN A 15 8.86 -2.29 -8.25
C GLN A 15 10.31 -2.27 -7.79
N GLU A 16 10.66 -1.39 -6.85
CA GLU A 16 12.05 -1.18 -6.46
C GLU A 16 12.33 -1.49 -4.99
N ASN A 17 11.37 -2.14 -4.30
CA ASN A 17 11.53 -2.54 -2.90
C ASN A 17 11.90 -1.38 -1.97
N LEU A 18 11.36 -0.20 -2.22
CA LEU A 18 11.60 0.96 -1.38
C LEU A 18 11.22 0.65 0.07
N GLN A 19 12.10 0.96 1.01
CA GLN A 19 11.87 0.68 2.43
C GLN A 19 11.54 1.93 3.24
N GLU A 20 11.74 3.11 2.67
CA GLU A 20 11.45 4.35 3.36
C GLU A 20 11.23 5.46 2.34
N GLY A 21 10.23 6.30 2.57
CA GLY A 21 9.98 7.43 1.70
C GLY A 21 8.70 8.15 2.07
N ASN A 22 8.55 9.36 1.52
CA ASN A 22 7.37 10.19 1.75
C ASN A 22 7.03 10.93 0.47
N ALA A 23 5.72 11.07 0.21
CA ALA A 23 5.23 11.89 -0.90
C ALA A 23 3.82 12.34 -0.55
N GLY A 24 3.66 13.62 -0.19
CA GLY A 24 2.37 14.14 0.24
C GLY A 24 1.85 13.38 1.45
N ASN A 25 0.69 12.76 1.32
CA ASN A 25 0.09 11.98 2.39
C ASN A 25 0.50 10.50 2.36
N GLY A 26 1.37 10.12 1.44
CA GLY A 26 1.89 8.77 1.35
C GLY A 26 3.21 8.61 2.09
N HIS A 27 3.36 7.52 2.80
CA HIS A 27 4.58 7.21 3.55
C HIS A 27 4.92 5.76 3.39
N VAL A 28 6.22 5.48 3.24
CA VAL A 28 6.72 4.10 3.22
C VAL A 28 7.62 3.92 4.43
N ARG A 29 7.35 2.91 5.22
CA ARG A 29 8.19 2.54 6.37
C ARG A 29 8.33 1.04 6.40
N ASN A 30 9.57 0.58 6.37
CA ASN A 30 9.90 -0.85 6.32
C ASN A 30 9.23 -1.50 5.10
N ASN A 31 8.28 -2.38 5.31
CA ASN A 31 7.60 -3.10 4.24
C ASN A 31 6.15 -2.69 4.05
N GLN A 32 5.76 -1.50 4.57
CA GLN A 32 4.38 -1.03 4.51
C GLN A 32 4.29 0.32 3.80
N TYR A 33 3.24 0.50 3.01
CA TYR A 33 2.87 1.78 2.42
C TYR A 33 1.64 2.31 3.13
N PHE A 34 1.73 3.53 3.66
CA PHE A 34 0.64 4.20 4.38
C PHE A 34 0.10 5.37 3.57
N HIS A 35 -1.20 5.60 3.66
CA HIS A 35 -1.84 6.82 3.17
C HIS A 35 -2.66 7.37 4.34
N PHE A 36 -2.36 8.60 4.78
CA PHE A 36 -2.91 9.16 6.02
C PHE A 36 -2.73 8.19 7.20
N TRP A 37 -1.54 7.55 7.25
CA TRP A 37 -1.17 6.60 8.30
C TRP A 37 -2.04 5.33 8.36
N THR A 38 -2.82 5.10 7.29
CA THR A 38 -3.56 3.85 7.14
C THR A 38 -2.77 2.94 6.21
N PRO A 39 -2.44 1.70 6.62
CA PRO A 39 -1.68 0.80 5.76
C PRO A 39 -2.51 0.37 4.56
N ILE A 40 -2.01 0.61 3.37
CA ILE A 40 -2.69 0.27 2.11
C ILE A 40 -2.00 -0.90 1.42
N MET A 41 -0.68 -0.96 1.48
CA MET A 41 0.09 -2.06 0.89
C MET A 41 1.11 -2.56 1.90
N GLU A 42 1.43 -3.84 1.81
CA GLU A 42 2.48 -4.44 2.65
C GLU A 42 3.16 -5.57 1.87
N ARG A 43 4.48 -5.60 1.89
CA ARG A 43 5.21 -6.70 1.28
C ARG A 43 5.08 -7.96 2.13
N TYR A 44 4.83 -9.08 1.47
CA TYR A 44 4.68 -10.36 2.12
C TYR A 44 5.39 -11.42 1.29
N GLY A 45 6.64 -11.69 1.64
CA GLY A 45 7.49 -12.54 0.80
C GLY A 45 7.71 -11.89 -0.55
N ASN A 46 7.40 -12.59 -1.63
CA ASN A 46 7.47 -12.05 -2.99
C ASN A 46 6.14 -11.48 -3.48
N LYS A 47 5.18 -11.30 -2.56
CA LYS A 47 3.86 -10.78 -2.88
C LYS A 47 3.61 -9.46 -2.18
N ILE A 48 2.51 -8.81 -2.54
CA ILE A 48 2.07 -7.56 -1.92
C ILE A 48 0.63 -7.73 -1.45
N ILE A 49 0.42 -7.51 -0.16
CA ILE A 49 -0.92 -7.48 0.40
C ILE A 49 -1.49 -6.11 0.11
N PHE A 50 -2.65 -6.06 -0.55
CA PHE A 50 -3.30 -4.82 -0.95
C PHE A 50 -4.60 -4.64 -0.17
N ASN A 51 -4.71 -3.52 0.54
CA ASN A 51 -5.92 -3.17 1.29
C ASN A 51 -6.90 -2.46 0.36
N GLN A 52 -8.01 -3.11 0.04
CA GLN A 52 -9.04 -2.54 -0.83
C GLN A 52 -10.17 -1.87 -0.06
N THR A 53 -10.05 -1.72 1.25
CA THR A 53 -11.06 -1.06 2.07
C THR A 53 -11.26 0.37 1.58
N ARG A 54 -12.51 0.79 1.44
CA ARG A 54 -12.81 2.13 0.97
C ARG A 54 -12.79 3.12 2.13
N TYR A 55 -12.07 4.22 1.94
CA TYR A 55 -11.96 5.29 2.94
C TYR A 55 -12.49 6.61 2.37
N SER A 56 -11.89 7.10 1.28
CA SER A 56 -12.32 8.35 0.65
C SER A 56 -12.12 8.24 -0.86
N LEU A 57 -12.64 9.21 -1.62
CA LEU A 57 -12.46 9.24 -3.06
C LEU A 57 -10.99 9.39 -3.44
N VAL A 58 -10.26 10.22 -2.70
CA VAL A 58 -8.83 10.45 -2.96
C VAL A 58 -8.05 9.16 -2.74
N THR A 59 -8.28 8.51 -1.61
CA THR A 59 -7.65 7.22 -1.31
C THR A 59 -8.05 6.17 -2.33
N GLY A 60 -9.32 6.16 -2.75
CA GLY A 60 -9.80 5.22 -3.75
C GLY A 60 -9.08 5.33 -5.08
N ARG A 61 -8.78 6.54 -5.52
CA ARG A 61 -8.01 6.76 -6.76
C ARG A 61 -6.60 6.20 -6.64
N LEU A 62 -5.96 6.41 -5.50
CA LEU A 62 -4.62 5.87 -5.26
C LEU A 62 -4.66 4.35 -5.19
N GLN A 63 -5.68 3.78 -4.56
CA GLN A 63 -5.84 2.33 -4.48
C GLN A 63 -6.00 1.72 -5.87
N LYS A 64 -6.75 2.38 -6.74
CA LYS A 64 -6.90 1.91 -8.12
C LYS A 64 -5.57 1.90 -8.84
N GLN A 65 -4.79 2.97 -8.68
CA GLN A 65 -3.46 3.07 -9.28
C GLN A 65 -2.51 1.98 -8.74
N MET A 66 -2.53 1.75 -7.43
CA MET A 66 -1.73 0.70 -6.81
C MET A 66 -2.06 -0.67 -7.38
N LYS A 67 -3.36 -0.96 -7.51
CA LYS A 67 -3.81 -2.24 -8.01
C LYS A 67 -3.36 -2.47 -9.46
N GLU A 68 -3.32 -1.42 -10.27
CA GLU A 68 -2.85 -1.50 -11.64
C GLU A 68 -1.34 -1.77 -11.72
N LEU A 69 -0.58 -1.28 -10.75
CA LEU A 69 0.87 -1.45 -10.73
C LEU A 69 1.33 -2.79 -10.14
N ILE A 70 0.52 -3.39 -9.28
CA ILE A 70 0.87 -4.67 -8.66
C ILE A 70 0.56 -5.80 -9.64
N PRO A 71 1.53 -6.67 -9.97
CA PRO A 71 1.26 -7.82 -10.85
C PRO A 71 0.15 -8.70 -10.28
N ALA A 72 -0.73 -9.17 -11.15
CA ALA A 72 -1.90 -9.93 -10.74
C ALA A 72 -1.54 -11.23 -10.01
N ASP A 73 -0.40 -11.82 -10.34
CA ASP A 73 0.06 -13.05 -9.69
C ASP A 73 0.75 -12.80 -8.35
N LYS A 74 0.95 -11.53 -7.99
CA LYS A 74 1.63 -11.15 -6.74
C LYS A 74 0.75 -10.40 -5.77
N ILE A 75 -0.49 -10.10 -6.15
CA ILE A 75 -1.38 -9.32 -5.29
C ILE A 75 -2.21 -10.24 -4.39
N ILE A 76 -2.26 -9.89 -3.11
CA ILE A 76 -3.17 -10.52 -2.16
C ILE A 76 -4.08 -9.42 -1.63
N VAL A 77 -5.37 -9.53 -1.87
CA VAL A 77 -6.33 -8.48 -1.51
C VAL A 77 -6.94 -8.75 -0.14
N VAL A 78 -6.95 -7.73 0.70
CA VAL A 78 -7.62 -7.77 2.00
C VAL A 78 -8.60 -6.59 2.10
N SER A 79 -9.53 -6.67 3.03
CA SER A 79 -10.53 -5.63 3.23
C SER A 79 -10.93 -5.54 4.70
N LYS A 80 -11.80 -4.58 5.03
CA LYS A 80 -12.28 -4.35 6.39
C LYS A 80 -11.17 -3.93 7.35
N VAL A 81 -10.16 -3.23 6.83
CA VAL A 81 -9.07 -2.68 7.64
C VAL A 81 -9.51 -1.32 8.20
N PRO A 82 -9.48 -1.12 9.52
CA PRO A 82 -9.86 0.17 10.10
C PRO A 82 -8.94 1.29 9.64
N GLU A 83 -9.50 2.48 9.47
CA GLU A 83 -8.70 3.65 9.15
C GLU A 83 -7.70 3.91 10.27
N GLY A 84 -6.45 4.17 9.91
CA GLY A 84 -5.39 4.39 10.88
C GLY A 84 -4.91 3.13 11.60
N TYR A 85 -5.25 1.94 11.08
CA TYR A 85 -4.83 0.68 11.68
C TYR A 85 -3.31 0.64 11.87
N LYS A 86 -2.85 0.32 13.07
CA LYS A 86 -1.42 0.37 13.40
C LYS A 86 -0.70 -0.97 13.33
N GLY A 87 -1.40 -2.02 12.94
CA GLY A 87 -0.81 -3.34 12.83
C GLY A 87 -0.41 -3.70 11.41
N SER A 88 -0.19 -4.99 11.20
CA SER A 88 0.19 -5.52 9.89
C SER A 88 -1.05 -5.95 9.10
N LEU A 89 -1.00 -5.77 7.77
CA LEU A 89 -2.07 -6.27 6.89
C LEU A 89 -2.14 -7.79 6.88
N VAL A 90 -1.08 -8.46 7.34
CA VAL A 90 -1.08 -9.91 7.52
C VAL A 90 -2.23 -10.35 8.43
N ASP A 91 -2.63 -9.51 9.38
CA ASP A 91 -3.72 -9.81 10.29
C ASP A 91 -5.07 -9.99 9.57
N PHE A 92 -5.16 -9.50 8.34
CA PHE A 92 -6.40 -9.55 7.55
C PHE A 92 -6.36 -10.62 6.47
N LEU A 93 -5.28 -11.40 6.39
CA LEU A 93 -5.19 -12.50 5.44
C LEU A 93 -6.22 -13.58 5.76
N PRO A 94 -6.80 -14.23 4.72
CA PRO A 94 -7.72 -15.33 4.97
C PRO A 94 -7.05 -16.44 5.75
N LYS A 95 -7.72 -16.93 6.77
CA LYS A 95 -7.24 -18.08 7.53
C LYS A 95 -7.77 -19.34 6.87
N LYS A 96 -6.90 -20.32 6.75
CA LYS A 96 -7.30 -21.62 6.26
C LYS A 96 -7.77 -22.48 7.41
#